data_78c4307d813fe635f0a53dc7fe217d6e
#
_entry.id   78c4307d813fe635f0a53dc7fe217d6e
#
_cell.length_a   1.000
_cell.length_b   1.000
_cell.length_c   1.000
_cell.angle_alpha   90.00
_cell.angle_beta   90.00
_cell.angle_gamma   90.00
#
_symmetry.space_group_name_H-M   'P 1'
#
loop_
_entity.id
_entity.type
_entity.pdbx_description
1 polymer ?
#
loop_
_entity_poly.entity_id
_entity_poly.type
_entity_poly.pdbx_seq_one_letter_code
_entity_poly.pdbx_strand_id
1 'polypeptide(L)'
;MFWQVFLLIAKFTHMILGVGSPQSFPPPLSKEEEASCFLAAAEGDSAARDRLILHNLRLVAHIVRKYYPTSKNQEDLISIGSIGLVKAVDSFRIENGARFATYAAKCIQNAILS
;
A
#
# COMPACT_ATOMS: atom_id res chain seq x y z
N MET A 1 -14.86 2.35 -11.86
CA MET A 1 -14.19 2.78 -10.62
C MET A 1 -14.35 1.74 -9.51
N PHE A 2 -15.57 1.37 -9.15
CA PHE A 2 -15.79 0.36 -8.12
C PHE A 2 -15.20 -1.01 -8.48
N TRP A 3 -15.26 -1.36 -9.76
CA TRP A 3 -14.74 -2.63 -10.25
C TRP A 3 -13.23 -2.77 -9.99
N GLN A 4 -12.47 -1.69 -10.22
CA GLN A 4 -11.03 -1.71 -10.01
C GLN A 4 -10.67 -1.85 -8.54
N VAL A 5 -11.40 -1.16 -7.67
CA VAL A 5 -11.22 -1.28 -6.22
C VAL A 5 -11.56 -2.69 -5.76
N PHE A 6 -12.64 -3.27 -6.29
CA PHE A 6 -13.03 -4.64 -5.98
C PHE A 6 -11.94 -5.63 -6.40
N LEU A 7 -11.38 -5.48 -7.60
CA LEU A 7 -10.31 -6.35 -8.08
C LEU A 7 -9.06 -6.22 -7.21
N LEU A 8 -8.73 -5.00 -6.77
CA LEU A 8 -7.58 -4.76 -5.90
C LEU A 8 -7.79 -5.44 -4.55
N ILE A 9 -8.97 -5.30 -3.97
CA ILE A 9 -9.31 -5.95 -2.70
C ILE A 9 -9.25 -7.47 -2.84
N ALA A 10 -9.76 -8.01 -3.96
CA ALA A 10 -9.72 -9.44 -4.22
C ALA A 10 -8.30 -9.95 -4.32
N LYS A 11 -7.42 -9.23 -5.03
CA LYS A 11 -6.00 -9.57 -5.13
C LYS A 11 -5.32 -9.52 -3.77
N PHE A 12 -5.59 -8.50 -3.00
CA PHE A 12 -5.03 -8.32 -1.66
C PHE A 12 -5.48 -9.45 -0.74
N THR A 13 -6.78 -9.76 -0.74
CA THR A 13 -7.34 -10.84 0.07
C THR A 13 -6.73 -12.19 -0.31
N HIS A 14 -6.62 -12.45 -1.61
CA HIS A 14 -6.01 -13.68 -2.11
C HIS A 14 -4.56 -13.80 -1.66
N MET A 15 -3.81 -12.72 -1.73
CA MET A 15 -2.41 -12.69 -1.33
C MET A 15 -2.27 -13.01 0.16
N ILE A 16 -3.10 -12.41 1.02
CA ILE A 16 -3.05 -12.64 2.46
C ILE A 16 -3.45 -14.08 2.79
N LEU A 17 -4.55 -14.56 2.22
CA LEU A 17 -5.06 -15.90 2.51
C LEU A 17 -4.16 -17.00 1.94
N GLY A 18 -3.57 -16.73 0.77
CA GLY A 18 -2.75 -17.74 0.10
C GLY A 18 -1.37 -17.90 0.70
N VAL A 19 -0.85 -16.91 1.41
CA VAL A 19 0.54 -16.86 1.79
C VAL A 19 0.77 -16.73 3.29
N GLY A 20 -0.14 -16.12 4.01
CA GLY A 20 -0.12 -16.08 5.48
C GLY A 20 1.06 -15.35 6.10
N SER A 21 1.94 -14.72 5.32
CA SER A 21 3.14 -14.08 5.82
C SER A 21 3.45 -12.79 5.05
N PRO A 22 3.77 -11.68 5.74
CA PRO A 22 4.15 -10.43 5.08
C PRO A 22 5.43 -10.54 4.25
N GLN A 23 6.28 -11.52 4.52
CA GLN A 23 7.48 -11.76 3.72
C GLN A 23 7.15 -12.22 2.30
N SER A 24 5.91 -12.62 2.08
CA SER A 24 5.44 -13.07 0.77
C SER A 24 4.97 -11.94 -0.12
N PHE A 25 4.85 -10.73 0.43
CA PHE A 25 4.54 -9.56 -0.38
C PHE A 25 5.73 -9.25 -1.30
N PRO A 26 5.47 -8.71 -2.51
CA PRO A 26 6.57 -8.39 -3.41
C PRO A 26 7.52 -7.37 -2.81
N PRO A 27 8.80 -7.39 -3.22
CA PRO A 27 9.77 -6.43 -2.70
C PRO A 27 9.45 -5.01 -3.15
N PRO A 28 9.98 -4.00 -2.45
CA PRO A 28 9.78 -2.60 -2.86
C PRO A 28 10.32 -2.35 -4.27
N LEU A 29 9.69 -1.41 -4.96
CA LEU A 29 10.19 -0.95 -6.25
C LEU A 29 11.46 -0.12 -6.05
N SER A 30 12.33 -0.10 -7.06
CA SER A 30 13.45 0.83 -7.07
C SER A 30 12.92 2.26 -7.15
N LYS A 31 13.78 3.23 -6.82
CA LYS A 31 13.43 4.64 -6.88
C LYS A 31 12.95 5.04 -8.28
N GLU A 32 13.66 4.56 -9.29
CA GLU A 32 13.35 4.85 -10.69
C GLU A 32 12.03 4.21 -11.13
N GLU A 33 11.81 2.96 -10.75
CA GLU A 33 10.56 2.26 -11.05
C GLU A 33 9.37 2.93 -10.37
N GLU A 34 9.56 3.33 -9.11
CA GLU A 34 8.49 4.01 -8.36
C GLU A 34 8.12 5.33 -9.02
N ALA A 35 9.11 6.14 -9.38
CA ALA A 35 8.87 7.42 -10.06
C ALA A 35 8.16 7.22 -11.39
N SER A 36 8.60 6.23 -12.16
CA SER A 36 8.00 5.89 -13.44
C SER A 36 6.53 5.47 -13.28
N CYS A 37 6.24 4.66 -12.25
CA CYS A 37 4.87 4.23 -11.98
C CYS A 37 3.98 5.40 -11.55
N PHE A 38 4.50 6.35 -10.78
CA PHE A 38 3.70 7.53 -10.41
C PHE A 38 3.37 8.38 -11.61
N LEU A 39 4.32 8.57 -12.52
CA LEU A 39 4.05 9.32 -13.74
C LEU A 39 2.99 8.63 -14.61
N ALA A 40 3.11 7.32 -14.77
CA ALA A 40 2.15 6.56 -15.56
C ALA A 40 0.76 6.55 -14.91
N ALA A 41 0.69 6.39 -13.60
CA ALA A 41 -0.57 6.40 -12.87
C ALA A 41 -1.26 7.75 -12.97
N ALA A 42 -0.51 8.85 -12.96
CA ALA A 42 -1.06 10.19 -13.13
C ALA A 42 -1.72 10.38 -14.51
N GLU A 43 -1.28 9.61 -15.50
CA GLU A 43 -1.86 9.63 -16.83
C GLU A 43 -3.00 8.61 -17.00
N GLY A 44 -3.39 7.94 -15.92
CA GLY A 44 -4.53 7.02 -15.94
C GLY A 44 -4.16 5.55 -16.08
N ASP A 45 -2.88 5.20 -15.97
CA ASP A 45 -2.45 3.79 -16.06
C ASP A 45 -2.78 3.07 -14.77
N SER A 46 -3.87 2.30 -14.77
CA SER A 46 -4.31 1.58 -13.58
C SER A 46 -3.36 0.44 -13.20
N ALA A 47 -2.66 -0.14 -14.17
CA ALA A 47 -1.68 -1.19 -13.87
C ALA A 47 -0.50 -0.62 -13.08
N ALA A 48 -0.05 0.59 -13.43
CA ALA A 48 1.00 1.27 -12.69
C ALA A 48 0.55 1.60 -11.26
N ARG A 49 -0.69 2.05 -11.10
CA ARG A 49 -1.28 2.32 -9.79
C ARG A 49 -1.32 1.05 -8.94
N ASP A 50 -1.79 -0.07 -9.48
CA ASP A 50 -1.84 -1.34 -8.79
C ASP A 50 -0.44 -1.80 -8.38
N ARG A 51 0.53 -1.59 -9.24
CA ARG A 51 1.92 -1.97 -8.98
C ARG A 51 2.48 -1.19 -7.78
N LEU A 52 2.18 0.10 -7.71
CA LEU A 52 2.59 0.93 -6.56
C LEU A 52 1.99 0.39 -5.25
N ILE A 53 0.73 0.01 -5.28
CA ILE A 53 0.06 -0.51 -4.08
C ILE A 53 0.65 -1.87 -3.69
N LEU A 54 0.75 -2.80 -4.64
CA LEU A 54 1.22 -4.15 -4.35
C LEU A 54 2.65 -4.16 -3.81
N HIS A 55 3.53 -3.35 -4.37
CA HIS A 55 4.92 -3.32 -3.97
C HIS A 55 5.18 -2.49 -2.70
N ASN A 56 4.13 -1.92 -2.10
CA ASN A 56 4.22 -1.20 -0.83
C ASN A 56 3.43 -1.88 0.30
N LEU A 57 2.89 -3.08 0.07
CA LEU A 57 2.18 -3.81 1.11
C LEU A 57 3.09 -4.22 2.26
N ARG A 58 4.37 -4.46 1.99
CA ARG A 58 5.35 -4.73 3.06
C ARG A 58 5.46 -3.58 4.05
N LEU A 59 5.33 -2.36 3.56
CA LEU A 59 5.35 -1.17 4.42
C LEU A 59 4.17 -1.20 5.39
N VAL A 60 2.98 -1.55 4.92
CA VAL A 60 1.81 -1.67 5.79
C VAL A 60 2.06 -2.71 6.89
N ALA A 61 2.51 -3.89 6.51
CA ALA A 61 2.78 -4.96 7.46
C ALA A 61 3.86 -4.56 8.47
N HIS A 62 4.91 -3.88 7.99
CA HIS A 62 5.98 -3.40 8.85
C HIS A 62 5.47 -2.42 9.91
N ILE A 63 4.62 -1.48 9.50
CA ILE A 63 4.05 -0.48 10.41
C ILE A 63 3.17 -1.16 11.46
N VAL A 64 2.32 -2.09 11.04
CA VAL A 64 1.45 -2.80 11.97
C VAL A 64 2.27 -3.56 13.01
N ARG A 65 3.31 -4.26 12.59
CA ARG A 65 4.16 -5.02 13.50
C ARG A 65 4.96 -4.13 14.43
N LYS A 66 5.41 -2.98 13.94
CA LYS A 66 6.23 -2.07 14.73
C LYS A 66 5.41 -1.34 15.80
N TYR A 67 4.23 -0.88 15.46
CA TYR A 67 3.43 -0.03 16.34
C TYR A 67 2.29 -0.76 17.05
N TYR A 68 1.93 -1.96 16.59
CA TYR A 68 0.84 -2.74 17.16
C TYR A 68 1.23 -4.21 17.35
N PRO A 69 2.40 -4.49 18.01
CA PRO A 69 2.93 -5.85 18.04
C PRO A 69 2.10 -6.82 18.89
N THR A 70 1.34 -6.29 19.84
CA THR A 70 0.54 -7.12 20.75
C THR A 70 -0.92 -7.25 20.31
N SER A 71 -1.31 -6.62 19.23
CA SER A 71 -2.68 -6.70 18.74
C SER A 71 -3.00 -8.11 18.27
N LYS A 72 -4.17 -8.61 18.66
CA LYS A 72 -4.66 -9.90 18.22
C LYS A 72 -5.21 -9.87 16.81
N ASN A 73 -5.51 -8.67 16.30
CA ASN A 73 -6.15 -8.48 15.00
C ASN A 73 -5.18 -7.86 13.99
N GLN A 74 -3.95 -8.38 13.91
CA GLN A 74 -2.94 -7.82 13.01
C GLN A 74 -3.38 -7.84 11.55
N GLU A 75 -4.05 -8.92 11.13
CA GLU A 75 -4.55 -9.01 9.76
C GLU A 75 -5.58 -7.93 9.45
N ASP A 76 -6.47 -7.65 10.40
CA ASP A 76 -7.45 -6.57 10.26
C ASP A 76 -6.76 -5.21 10.16
N LEU A 77 -5.74 -4.99 10.98
CA LEU A 77 -4.99 -3.75 10.96
C LEU A 77 -4.25 -3.58 9.62
N ILE A 78 -3.71 -4.66 9.07
CA ILE A 78 -3.08 -4.62 7.75
C ILE A 78 -4.10 -4.25 6.68
N SER A 79 -5.30 -4.81 6.75
CA SER A 79 -6.38 -4.47 5.82
C SER A 79 -6.76 -3.00 5.91
N ILE A 80 -6.94 -2.49 7.11
CA ILE A 80 -7.26 -1.08 7.34
C ILE A 80 -6.12 -0.17 6.87
N GLY A 81 -4.90 -0.54 7.22
CA GLY A 81 -3.71 0.21 6.81
C GLY A 81 -3.55 0.25 5.29
N SER A 82 -3.96 -0.82 4.62
CA SER A 82 -3.91 -0.88 3.15
C SER A 82 -4.86 0.13 2.50
N ILE A 83 -5.98 0.44 3.14
CA ILE A 83 -6.85 1.52 2.66
C ILE A 83 -6.10 2.86 2.72
N GLY A 84 -5.35 3.09 3.80
CA GLY A 84 -4.49 4.27 3.91
C GLY A 84 -3.42 4.31 2.82
N LEU A 85 -2.83 3.17 2.49
CA LEU A 85 -1.85 3.07 1.41
C LEU A 85 -2.48 3.44 0.07
N VAL A 86 -3.67 2.94 -0.23
CA VAL A 86 -4.36 3.28 -1.49
C VAL A 86 -4.58 4.79 -1.58
N LYS A 87 -5.04 5.40 -0.49
CA LYS A 87 -5.22 6.86 -0.44
C LYS A 87 -3.90 7.59 -0.66
N ALA A 88 -2.81 7.07 -0.11
CA ALA A 88 -1.49 7.67 -0.28
C ALA A 88 -1.06 7.61 -1.75
N VAL A 89 -1.24 6.48 -2.40
CA VAL A 89 -0.88 6.33 -3.82
C VAL A 89 -1.66 7.32 -4.68
N ASP A 90 -2.94 7.48 -4.38
CA ASP A 90 -3.82 8.34 -5.17
C ASP A 90 -3.59 9.83 -4.93
N SER A 91 -3.03 10.21 -3.78
CA SER A 91 -2.88 11.61 -3.41
C SER A 91 -1.44 12.12 -3.42
N PHE A 92 -0.46 11.22 -3.50
CA PHE A 92 0.94 11.63 -3.47
C PHE A 92 1.34 12.40 -4.71
N ARG A 93 2.08 13.48 -4.52
CA ARG A 93 2.62 14.28 -5.61
C ARG A 93 4.14 14.26 -5.54
N ILE A 94 4.74 13.73 -6.59
CA ILE A 94 6.19 13.51 -6.67
C ILE A 94 6.98 14.83 -6.61
N GLU A 95 6.39 15.92 -7.09
CA GLU A 95 7.03 17.23 -7.11
C GLU A 95 7.15 17.89 -5.74
N ASN A 96 6.53 17.33 -4.72
CA ASN A 96 6.60 17.91 -3.36
C ASN A 96 7.90 17.57 -2.63
N GLY A 97 8.79 16.77 -3.23
CA GLY A 97 10.12 16.50 -2.68
C GLY A 97 10.16 15.51 -1.53
N ALA A 98 9.04 15.13 -0.96
CA ALA A 98 8.99 14.15 0.11
C ALA A 98 9.09 12.73 -0.46
N ARG A 99 9.62 11.80 0.34
CA ARG A 99 9.64 10.40 -0.05
C ARG A 99 8.24 9.82 0.09
N PHE A 100 7.86 8.99 -0.87
CA PHE A 100 6.54 8.34 -0.82
C PHE A 100 6.38 7.50 0.45
N ALA A 101 7.39 6.73 0.84
CA ALA A 101 7.29 5.88 2.03
C ALA A 101 6.96 6.68 3.29
N THR A 102 7.53 7.87 3.45
CA THR A 102 7.25 8.74 4.59
C THR A 102 5.80 9.24 4.57
N TYR A 103 5.35 9.66 3.41
CA TYR A 103 3.98 10.11 3.23
C TYR A 103 2.98 8.97 3.45
N ALA A 104 3.27 7.81 2.85
CA ALA A 104 2.41 6.64 2.97
C ALA A 104 2.30 6.16 4.43
N ALA A 105 3.41 6.19 5.18
CA ALA A 105 3.39 5.79 6.58
C ALA A 105 2.38 6.62 7.39
N LYS A 106 2.32 7.91 7.14
CA LYS A 106 1.34 8.78 7.80
C LYS A 106 -0.09 8.39 7.42
N CYS A 107 -0.34 8.17 6.14
CA CYS A 107 -1.67 7.79 5.67
C CYS A 107 -2.11 6.44 6.24
N ILE A 108 -1.19 5.49 6.31
CA ILE A 108 -1.45 4.16 6.87
C ILE A 108 -1.80 4.28 8.35
N GLN A 109 -1.01 5.01 9.12
CA GLN A 109 -1.27 5.20 10.54
C GLN A 109 -2.57 5.95 10.79
N ASN A 110 -2.85 6.98 10.01
CA ASN A 110 -4.10 7.71 10.13
C ASN A 110 -5.31 6.82 9.88
N ALA A 111 -5.23 5.93 8.90
CA ALA A 111 -6.31 4.99 8.62
C ALA A 111 -6.54 4.04 9.79
N ILE A 112 -5.47 3.53 10.41
CA ILE A 112 -5.57 2.61 11.54
C ILE A 112 -6.13 3.33 12.77
N LEU A 113 -5.75 4.58 13.00
CA LEU A 113 -6.15 5.33 14.19
C LEU A 113 -7.57 5.90 14.09
N SER A 114 -8.13 6.01 12.91
CA SER A 114 -9.48 6.56 12.75
C SER A 114 -10.60 5.48 13.00
#